data_8f1e1e82eaef2661f16abfdeeb84b2ab
#
_entry.id   8f1e1e82eaef2661f16abfdeeb84b2ab
#
_cell.length_a   1.000
_cell.length_b   1.000
_cell.length_c   1.000
_cell.angle_alpha   90.00
_cell.angle_beta   90.00
_cell.angle_gamma   90.00
#
_symmetry.space_group_name_H-M   'P 1'
#
loop_
_entity.id
_entity.type
_entity.pdbx_description
1 polymer ?
#
loop_
_entity_poly.entity_id
_entity_poly.type
_entity_poly.pdbx_seq_one_letter_code
_entity_poly.pdbx_strand_id
1 'polypeptide(L)' 'IGHRRQRENQILRLLGEAARPVAGFIPAMYKGLDQRLVGAAEMSVTAHLIDLERRGLVARSDDIWQTT' A
#
# COMPACT_ATOMS: atom_id res chain seq x y z
N ILE A 1 8.79 3.59 14.88
CA ILE A 1 9.89 2.81 14.29
C ILE A 1 9.36 1.45 13.83
N GLY A 2 8.76 0.66 14.73
CA GLY A 2 8.19 -0.62 14.36
C GLY A 2 7.02 -0.52 13.39
N HIS A 3 6.29 0.58 13.45
CA HIS A 3 5.07 0.76 12.65
C HIS A 3 5.35 0.86 11.16
N ARG A 4 6.45 1.51 10.78
CA ARG A 4 6.79 1.68 9.37
C ARG A 4 7.07 0.33 8.71
N ARG A 5 7.91 -0.50 9.35
CA ARG A 5 8.24 -1.82 8.83
C ARG A 5 7.00 -2.72 8.78
N GLN A 6 6.18 -2.63 9.80
CA GLN A 6 4.93 -3.39 9.87
C GLN A 6 4.02 -3.06 8.69
N ARG A 7 3.91 -1.78 8.35
CA ARG A 7 3.09 -1.35 7.22
C ARG A 7 3.68 -1.81 5.90
N GLU A 8 5.00 -1.73 5.75
CA GLU A 8 5.65 -2.22 4.53
C GLU A 8 5.41 -3.71 4.34
N ASN A 9 5.55 -4.49 5.40
CA ASN A 9 5.31 -5.93 5.34
C ASN A 9 3.86 -6.23 4.98
N GLN A 10 2.94 -5.47 5.53
CA GLN A 10 1.52 -5.63 5.23
C GLN A 10 1.22 -5.36 3.76
N ILE A 11 1.81 -4.28 3.21
CA ILE A 11 1.65 -3.94 1.81
C ILE A 11 2.22 -5.05 0.91
N LEU A 12 3.42 -5.52 1.21
CA LEU A 12 4.06 -6.57 0.41
C LEU A 12 3.26 -7.86 0.45
N ARG A 13 2.70 -8.20 1.62
CA ARG A 13 1.88 -9.40 1.74
C ARG A 13 0.61 -9.29 0.91
N LEU A 14 -0.04 -8.12 0.94
CA LEU A 14 -1.26 -7.91 0.16
C LEU A 14 -0.98 -7.98 -1.34
N LEU A 15 0.14 -7.41 -1.78
CA LEU A 15 0.52 -7.49 -3.18
C LEU A 15 0.90 -8.91 -3.60
N GLY A 16 1.42 -9.69 -2.66
CA GLY A 16 1.71 -11.10 -2.92
C GLY A 16 0.45 -11.91 -3.18
N GLU A 17 -0.69 -11.48 -2.63
CA GLU A 17 -1.97 -12.13 -2.87
C GLU A 17 -2.56 -11.73 -4.22
N ALA A 18 -2.48 -10.45 -4.58
CA ALA A 18 -3.03 -9.94 -5.83
C ALA A 18 -2.52 -8.52 -6.08
N ALA A 19 -2.25 -8.22 -7.35
CA ALA A 19 -1.98 -6.85 -7.77
C ALA A 19 -3.23 -6.02 -7.52
N ARG A 20 -3.04 -4.75 -7.13
CA ARG A 20 -4.17 -3.90 -6.78
C ARG A 20 -3.83 -2.42 -6.86
N PRO A 21 -4.84 -1.55 -7.03
CA PRO A 21 -4.64 -0.10 -6.96
C PRO A 21 -4.50 0.33 -5.49
N VAL A 22 -4.08 1.58 -5.26
CA VAL A 22 -3.96 2.13 -3.91
C VAL A 22 -5.26 1.95 -3.11
N ALA A 23 -6.41 2.23 -3.74
CA ALA A 23 -7.70 2.09 -3.07
C ALA A 23 -7.97 0.65 -2.60
N GLY A 24 -7.32 -0.32 -3.22
CA GLY A 24 -7.48 -1.72 -2.84
C GLY A 24 -6.78 -2.10 -1.54
N PHE A 25 -5.87 -1.25 -1.04
CA PHE A 25 -5.20 -1.50 0.23
C PHE A 25 -6.02 -1.02 1.43
N ILE A 26 -6.87 -0.01 1.21
CA ILE A 26 -7.50 0.68 2.32
C ILE A 26 -8.42 -0.22 3.16
N PRO A 27 -9.35 -0.98 2.56
CA PRO A 27 -10.22 -1.85 3.38
C PRO A 27 -9.46 -2.93 4.14
N ALA A 28 -8.33 -3.38 3.59
CA ALA A 28 -7.54 -4.44 4.22
C ALA A 28 -6.66 -3.91 5.34
N MET A 29 -6.14 -2.70 5.19
CA MET A 29 -5.19 -2.12 6.14
C MET A 29 -5.87 -1.27 7.21
N TYR A 30 -7.00 -0.67 6.90
CA TYR A 30 -7.67 0.30 7.76
C TYR A 30 -9.15 -0.07 7.90
N LYS A 31 -9.42 -1.17 8.58
CA LYS A 31 -10.80 -1.62 8.78
C LYS A 31 -11.56 -0.60 9.61
N GLY A 32 -12.75 -0.23 9.13
CA GLY A 32 -13.59 0.71 9.85
C GLY A 32 -13.11 2.15 9.80
N LEU A 33 -12.23 2.49 8.87
CA LEU A 33 -11.71 3.85 8.74
C LEU A 33 -12.82 4.82 8.38
N ASP A 34 -12.85 5.97 9.07
CA ASP A 34 -13.76 7.06 8.76
C ASP A 34 -13.51 7.53 7.32
N GLN A 35 -14.58 7.68 6.55
CA GLN A 35 -14.48 8.07 5.15
C GLN A 35 -13.69 9.36 4.94
N ARG A 36 -13.73 10.28 5.91
CA ARG A 36 -12.99 11.54 5.84
C ARG A 36 -11.49 11.34 5.89
N LEU A 37 -11.03 10.18 6.37
CA LEU A 37 -9.61 9.87 6.52
C LEU A 37 -9.07 9.02 5.38
N VAL A 38 -9.92 8.58 4.44
CA VAL A 38 -9.51 7.71 3.34
C VAL A 38 -8.44 8.37 2.48
N GLY A 39 -8.62 9.66 2.17
CA GLY A 39 -7.62 10.39 1.37
C GLY A 39 -6.25 10.39 2.02
N ALA A 40 -6.19 10.65 3.33
CA ALA A 40 -4.92 10.64 4.05
C ALA A 40 -4.32 9.25 4.09
N ALA A 41 -5.15 8.21 4.26
CA ALA A 41 -4.67 6.84 4.25
C ALA A 41 -4.09 6.45 2.89
N GLU A 42 -4.75 6.87 1.82
CA GLU A 42 -4.25 6.61 0.47
C GLU A 42 -2.91 7.30 0.22
N MET A 43 -2.75 8.52 0.70
CA MET A 43 -1.47 9.22 0.60
C MET A 43 -0.36 8.49 1.33
N SER A 44 -0.66 7.98 2.52
CA SER A 44 0.31 7.24 3.31
C SER A 44 0.73 5.95 2.60
N VAL A 45 -0.24 5.19 2.09
CA VAL A 45 0.05 3.96 1.35
C VAL A 45 0.86 4.26 0.09
N THR A 46 0.50 5.32 -0.64
CA THR A 46 1.22 5.72 -1.85
C THR A 46 2.67 6.05 -1.54
N ALA A 47 2.92 6.77 -0.43
CA ALA A 47 4.28 7.10 -0.04
C ALA A 47 5.11 5.84 0.23
N HIS A 48 4.54 4.85 0.90
CA HIS A 48 5.23 3.57 1.12
C HIS A 48 5.48 2.84 -0.19
N LEU A 49 4.50 2.83 -1.08
CA LEU A 49 4.65 2.15 -2.37
C LEU A 49 5.74 2.79 -3.23
N ILE A 50 5.83 4.12 -3.24
CA ILE A 50 6.87 4.81 -4.00
C ILE A 50 8.25 4.44 -3.46
N ASP A 51 8.40 4.38 -2.14
CA ASP A 51 9.66 4.00 -1.53
C ASP A 51 10.01 2.54 -1.86
N LEU A 52 9.04 1.65 -1.78
CA LEU A 52 9.24 0.24 -2.14
C LEU A 52 9.59 0.08 -3.62
N GLU A 53 9.00 0.90 -4.48
CA GLU A 53 9.33 0.88 -5.90
C GLU A 53 10.79 1.30 -6.12
N ARG A 54 11.25 2.32 -5.43
CA ARG A 54 12.63 2.78 -5.52
C ARG A 54 13.61 1.68 -5.11
N ARG A 55 13.21 0.84 -4.16
CA ARG A 55 14.04 -0.27 -3.70
C ARG A 55 13.89 -1.53 -4.55
N GLY A 56 13.07 -1.47 -5.59
CA GLY A 56 12.91 -2.57 -6.53
C GLY A 56 12.03 -3.71 -6.03
N LEU A 57 11.25 -3.48 -4.99
CA LEU A 57 10.42 -4.53 -4.39
C LEU A 57 9.01 -4.58 -4.99
N VAL A 58 8.55 -3.48 -5.56
CA VAL A 58 7.24 -3.42 -6.21
C VAL A 58 7.36 -2.64 -7.51
N ALA A 59 6.36 -2.80 -8.39
CA ALA A 59 6.28 -2.07 -9.64
C ALA A 59 4.86 -1.59 -9.85
N ARG A 60 4.71 -0.55 -10.65
CA ARG A 60 3.40 -0.01 -10.98
C ARG A 60 3.20 -0.09 -12.48
N SER A 61 1.99 -0.51 -12.89
CA SER A 61 1.55 -0.47 -14.27
C SER A 61 0.21 0.27 -14.27
N ASP A 62 0.18 1.46 -14.84
CA ASP A 62 -0.96 2.39 -14.74
C ASP A 62 -1.27 2.65 -13.26
N ASP A 63 -2.45 2.31 -12.79
CA ASP A 63 -2.86 2.54 -11.41
C ASP A 63 -2.70 1.29 -10.53
N ILE A 64 -2.13 0.22 -11.08
CA ILE A 64 -2.07 -1.07 -10.39
C ILE A 64 -0.64 -1.32 -9.91
N TRP A 65 -0.50 -1.63 -8.63
CA TRP A 65 0.77 -2.02 -8.02
C TRP A 65 0.87 -3.53 -7.93
N GLN A 66 2.08 -4.03 -8.09
CA GLN A 66 2.34 -5.47 -8.05
C GLN A 66 3.76 -5.72 -7.51
N THR A 67 4.01 -6.94 -7.05
CA THR A 67 5.38 -7.33 -6.68
C THR A 67 6.21 -7.55 -7.94
N THR A 68 7.51 -7.31 -7.79
CA THR A 68 8.46 -7.55 -8.89
C THR A 68 8.88 -9.01 -8.94
#